data_3d07e47b0935dfd4d139a1a6ae0df546
#
_entry.id   3d07e47b0935dfd4d139a1a6ae0df546
#
_cell.length_a   1.000
_cell.length_b   1.000
_cell.length_c   1.000
_cell.angle_alpha   90.00
_cell.angle_beta   90.00
_cell.angle_gamma   90.00
#
_symmetry.space_group_name_H-M   'P 1'
#
loop_
_entity.id
_entity.type
_entity.pdbx_description
1 polymer ?
#
loop_
_entity_poly.entity_id
_entity_poly.type
_entity_poly.pdbx_seq_one_letter_code
_entity_poly.pdbx_strand_id
1 'polypeptide(L)'
;MGWLVADIGGTNTRCAIAKPGGAVENIEAFRNREFPGLDRLLAAYLGALPPRERPEEAVIAIAAPIRGDEIRMVNINWTFSVSALARTLSLKRVIPLNDFAAQAYALPVLGSHDLCQVGGGQAVDRAPRVVVGPGTGLGTAGLVRVAGRWHAITGEGGHVTMAPSDEREARIVALGRERFGHCSAERLISGAGLAFLYGALNAGIVLTPAEVGTRIEAGETAALEALDVFFQLLGTVASNLALTFAAFGGVYIGGGITPRYVEQFQASGFRTRFEDKGRYRPFLADIPTWVITADQPALRGLAAYAEANA
;
A
#
# COMPACT_ATOMS: atom_id res chain seq x y z
N MET A 1 -10.10 10.51 -25.00
CA MET A 1 -8.66 10.63 -24.87
C MET A 1 -8.21 9.88 -23.63
N GLY A 2 -6.93 9.45 -23.58
CA GLY A 2 -6.40 8.81 -22.37
C GLY A 2 -6.06 9.80 -21.27
N TRP A 3 -5.74 9.30 -20.07
CA TRP A 3 -5.26 10.08 -18.94
C TRP A 3 -3.79 9.74 -18.64
N LEU A 4 -3.01 10.74 -18.25
CA LEU A 4 -1.73 10.47 -17.59
C LEU A 4 -2.03 9.87 -16.20
N VAL A 5 -1.45 8.71 -15.93
CA VAL A 5 -1.46 8.12 -14.58
C VAL A 5 -0.03 7.98 -14.10
N ALA A 6 0.26 8.40 -12.87
CA ALA A 6 1.60 8.30 -12.31
C ALA A 6 1.56 7.87 -10.84
N ASP A 7 2.38 6.88 -10.49
CA ASP A 7 2.61 6.44 -9.11
C ASP A 7 3.96 6.97 -8.63
N ILE A 8 3.92 7.93 -7.70
CA ILE A 8 5.06 8.73 -7.26
C ILE A 8 5.47 8.28 -5.86
N GLY A 9 6.40 7.34 -5.82
CA GLY A 9 7.04 6.90 -4.58
C GLY A 9 8.21 7.80 -4.15
N GLY A 10 8.88 7.44 -3.06
CA GLY A 10 10.04 8.19 -2.57
C GLY A 10 11.30 8.04 -3.44
N THR A 11 11.49 6.90 -4.11
CA THR A 11 12.70 6.59 -4.88
C THR A 11 12.45 6.54 -6.38
N ASN A 12 11.32 6.02 -6.78
CA ASN A 12 10.94 5.82 -8.18
C ASN A 12 9.54 6.39 -8.43
N THR A 13 9.35 6.86 -9.65
CA THR A 13 8.04 7.24 -10.21
C THR A 13 7.76 6.36 -11.41
N ARG A 14 6.53 5.84 -11.51
CA ARG A 14 6.05 5.11 -12.68
C ARG A 14 4.96 5.91 -13.35
N CYS A 15 5.15 6.16 -14.64
CA CYS A 15 4.18 6.88 -15.47
C CYS A 15 3.57 5.93 -16.49
N ALA A 16 2.32 6.17 -16.86
CA ALA A 16 1.63 5.41 -17.89
C ALA A 16 0.47 6.23 -18.48
N ILE A 17 -0.12 5.72 -19.56
CA ILE A 17 -1.35 6.24 -20.15
C ILE A 17 -2.50 5.29 -19.86
N ALA A 18 -3.51 5.76 -19.13
CA ALA A 18 -4.78 5.05 -18.98
C ALA A 18 -5.66 5.34 -20.19
N LYS A 19 -6.07 4.28 -20.88
CA LYS A 19 -6.98 4.34 -22.02
C LYS A 19 -8.43 4.14 -21.58
N PRO A 20 -9.42 4.60 -22.37
CA PRO A 20 -10.80 4.20 -22.17
C PRO A 20 -10.93 2.66 -22.07
N GLY A 21 -11.72 2.17 -21.11
CA GLY A 21 -11.82 0.74 -20.78
C GLY A 21 -10.77 0.27 -19.76
N GLY A 22 -10.00 1.18 -19.15
CA GLY A 22 -9.12 0.89 -18.00
C GLY A 22 -7.77 0.25 -18.37
N ALA A 23 -7.46 0.07 -19.66
CA ALA A 23 -6.15 -0.44 -20.08
C ALA A 23 -5.04 0.58 -19.75
N VAL A 24 -3.90 0.10 -19.26
CA VAL A 24 -2.73 0.91 -18.92
C VAL A 24 -1.60 0.58 -19.91
N GLU A 25 -1.16 1.58 -20.65
CA GLU A 25 -0.16 1.45 -21.72
C GLU A 25 1.02 2.42 -21.50
N ASN A 26 2.12 2.20 -22.24
CA ASN A 26 3.31 3.03 -22.20
C ASN A 26 3.88 3.21 -20.78
N ILE A 27 3.97 2.11 -20.04
CA ILE A 27 4.49 2.15 -18.65
C ILE A 27 5.99 2.38 -18.69
N GLU A 28 6.43 3.48 -18.06
CA GLU A 28 7.84 3.81 -17.88
C GLU A 28 8.16 4.08 -16.41
N ALA A 29 9.34 3.66 -15.97
CA ALA A 29 9.83 3.85 -14.61
C ALA A 29 11.03 4.81 -14.60
N PHE A 30 10.98 5.79 -13.72
CA PHE A 30 12.01 6.81 -13.56
C PHE A 30 12.58 6.78 -12.15
N ARG A 31 13.88 7.01 -12.03
CA ARG A 31 14.53 7.23 -10.73
C ARG A 31 14.39 8.70 -10.35
N ASN A 32 13.71 8.99 -9.26
CA ASN A 32 13.42 10.36 -8.84
C ASN A 32 14.67 11.24 -8.71
N ARG A 33 15.80 10.66 -8.25
CA ARG A 33 17.07 11.38 -8.08
C ARG A 33 17.68 11.94 -9.38
N GLU A 34 17.21 11.49 -10.53
CA GLU A 34 17.68 11.93 -11.85
C GLU A 34 16.96 13.21 -12.31
N PHE A 35 15.96 13.65 -11.54
CA PHE A 35 15.16 14.83 -11.85
C PHE A 35 15.15 15.83 -10.69
N PRO A 36 15.19 17.14 -11.00
CA PRO A 36 15.14 18.18 -9.97
C PRO A 36 13.75 18.36 -9.35
N GLY A 37 12.69 17.86 -9.99
CA GLY A 37 11.30 17.95 -9.53
C GLY A 37 10.36 17.12 -10.38
N LEU A 38 9.14 16.94 -9.85
CA LEU A 38 8.07 16.16 -10.49
C LEU A 38 7.67 16.74 -11.85
N ASP A 39 7.65 18.06 -11.98
CA ASP A 39 7.33 18.76 -13.23
C ASP A 39 8.27 18.34 -14.37
N ARG A 40 9.59 18.26 -14.09
CA ARG A 40 10.59 17.85 -15.08
C ARG A 40 10.49 16.38 -15.44
N LEU A 41 10.21 15.53 -14.47
CA LEU A 41 10.01 14.11 -14.72
C LEU A 41 8.79 13.87 -15.62
N LEU A 42 7.64 14.45 -15.26
CA LEU A 42 6.41 14.28 -16.05
C LEU A 42 6.51 14.93 -17.42
N ALA A 43 7.21 16.08 -17.53
CA ALA A 43 7.48 16.72 -18.83
C ALA A 43 8.34 15.82 -19.74
N ALA A 44 9.34 15.13 -19.18
CA ALA A 44 10.18 14.19 -19.93
C ALA A 44 9.34 13.03 -20.46
N TYR A 45 8.50 12.41 -19.61
CA TYR A 45 7.60 11.34 -20.01
C TYR A 45 6.62 11.80 -21.12
N LEU A 46 5.93 12.92 -20.92
CA LEU A 46 4.98 13.45 -21.91
C LEU A 46 5.68 13.88 -23.21
N GLY A 47 6.92 14.36 -23.11
CA GLY A 47 7.73 14.77 -24.26
C GLY A 47 8.12 13.60 -25.17
N ALA A 48 8.28 12.39 -24.62
CA ALA A 48 8.59 11.18 -25.36
C ALA A 48 7.38 10.64 -26.15
N LEU A 49 6.15 11.01 -25.75
CA LEU A 49 4.94 10.56 -26.43
C LEU A 49 4.69 11.34 -27.73
N PRO A 50 4.17 10.67 -28.77
CA PRO A 50 3.67 11.37 -29.96
C PRO A 50 2.64 12.45 -29.61
N PRO A 51 2.65 13.63 -30.20
CA PRO A 51 1.74 14.73 -29.83
C PRO A 51 0.26 14.36 -29.77
N ARG A 52 -0.19 13.50 -30.68
CA ARG A 52 -1.59 13.00 -30.75
C ARG A 52 -1.97 12.05 -29.62
N GLU A 53 -1.01 11.50 -28.90
CA GLU A 53 -1.21 10.54 -27.81
C GLU A 53 -1.07 11.19 -26.43
N ARG A 54 -0.66 12.46 -26.38
CA ARG A 54 -0.52 13.19 -25.12
C ARG A 54 -1.88 13.43 -24.50
N PRO A 55 -2.07 13.03 -23.22
CA PRO A 55 -3.30 13.27 -22.50
C PRO A 55 -3.44 14.74 -22.11
N GLU A 56 -4.67 15.17 -21.92
CA GLU A 56 -4.99 16.53 -21.43
C GLU A 56 -5.27 16.55 -19.92
N GLU A 57 -5.37 15.41 -19.28
CA GLU A 57 -5.69 15.27 -17.86
C GLU A 57 -4.78 14.24 -17.19
N ALA A 58 -4.57 14.39 -15.89
CA ALA A 58 -3.75 13.47 -15.10
C ALA A 58 -4.39 13.11 -13.77
N VAL A 59 -4.17 11.85 -13.34
CA VAL A 59 -4.37 11.41 -11.96
C VAL A 59 -3.05 10.86 -11.45
N ILE A 60 -2.58 11.36 -10.31
CA ILE A 60 -1.28 11.00 -9.75
C ILE A 60 -1.42 10.46 -8.33
N ALA A 61 -0.82 9.32 -8.04
CA ALA A 61 -0.71 8.77 -6.70
C ALA A 61 0.57 9.29 -6.04
N ILE A 62 0.48 9.74 -4.80
CA ILE A 62 1.58 10.37 -4.09
C ILE A 62 1.69 9.77 -2.70
N ALA A 63 2.89 9.31 -2.34
CA ALA A 63 3.21 8.83 -1.01
C ALA A 63 3.39 10.00 -0.02
N ALA A 64 2.32 10.80 0.15
CA ALA A 64 2.25 11.94 1.07
C ALA A 64 0.80 12.27 1.42
N PRO A 65 0.54 12.91 2.58
CA PRO A 65 -0.76 13.49 2.88
C PRO A 65 -1.12 14.60 1.89
N ILE A 66 -2.33 14.56 1.33
CA ILE A 66 -2.83 15.56 0.40
C ILE A 66 -3.71 16.55 1.14
N ARG A 67 -3.23 17.79 1.28
CA ARG A 67 -3.96 18.88 1.97
C ARG A 67 -3.84 20.16 1.14
N GLY A 68 -4.83 20.42 0.29
CA GLY A 68 -4.84 21.61 -0.57
C GLY A 68 -3.96 21.49 -1.82
N ASP A 69 -3.52 22.64 -2.36
CA ASP A 69 -2.82 22.72 -3.64
C ASP A 69 -1.33 22.42 -3.53
N GLU A 70 -0.70 22.78 -2.41
CA GLU A 70 0.73 22.52 -2.19
C GLU A 70 0.94 21.13 -1.55
N ILE A 71 1.75 20.33 -2.18
CA ILE A 71 2.11 18.98 -1.74
C ILE A 71 3.61 18.92 -1.46
N ARG A 72 3.95 18.46 -0.25
CA ARG A 72 5.32 18.20 0.16
C ARG A 72 5.51 16.71 0.36
N MET A 73 6.42 16.13 -0.39
CA MET A 73 6.76 14.72 -0.25
C MET A 73 7.68 14.48 0.96
N VAL A 74 7.41 13.41 1.71
CA VAL A 74 8.14 13.10 2.96
C VAL A 74 9.51 12.47 2.66
N ASN A 75 9.58 11.61 1.66
CA ASN A 75 10.73 10.75 1.38
C ASN A 75 11.65 11.27 0.27
N ILE A 76 11.34 12.42 -0.31
CA ILE A 76 12.13 13.12 -1.32
C ILE A 76 11.90 14.61 -1.15
N ASN A 77 12.93 15.41 -1.36
CA ASN A 77 12.83 16.87 -1.18
C ASN A 77 12.11 17.56 -2.35
N TRP A 78 10.90 17.07 -2.67
CA TRP A 78 10.05 17.69 -3.68
C TRP A 78 8.85 18.36 -3.00
N THR A 79 8.64 19.60 -3.38
CA THR A 79 7.44 20.39 -3.06
C THR A 79 6.90 20.98 -4.35
N PHE A 80 5.61 20.84 -4.60
CA PHE A 80 5.00 21.37 -5.81
C PHE A 80 3.52 21.75 -5.56
N SER A 81 3.06 22.72 -6.34
CA SER A 81 1.64 23.09 -6.43
C SER A 81 0.98 22.30 -7.55
N VAL A 82 -0.15 21.64 -7.25
CA VAL A 82 -0.93 20.87 -8.23
C VAL A 82 -1.40 21.75 -9.39
N SER A 83 -1.88 22.94 -9.08
CA SER A 83 -2.32 23.90 -10.11
C SER A 83 -1.18 24.43 -10.96
N ALA A 84 0.01 24.67 -10.37
CA ALA A 84 1.20 25.06 -11.12
C ALA A 84 1.70 23.91 -12.02
N LEU A 85 1.67 22.67 -11.51
CA LEU A 85 2.04 21.48 -12.27
C LEU A 85 1.14 21.31 -13.51
N ALA A 86 -0.18 21.48 -13.35
CA ALA A 86 -1.11 21.42 -14.47
C ALA A 86 -0.78 22.46 -15.56
N ARG A 87 -0.52 23.71 -15.15
CA ARG A 87 -0.12 24.79 -16.10
C ARG A 87 1.20 24.49 -16.81
N THR A 88 2.21 24.06 -16.05
CA THR A 88 3.54 23.75 -16.61
C THR A 88 3.50 22.64 -17.65
N LEU A 89 2.66 21.63 -17.41
CA LEU A 89 2.50 20.47 -18.30
C LEU A 89 1.44 20.68 -19.38
N SER A 90 0.78 21.85 -19.44
CA SER A 90 -0.34 22.14 -20.36
C SER A 90 -1.50 21.15 -20.22
N LEU A 91 -1.76 20.67 -19.00
CA LEU A 91 -2.87 19.81 -18.67
C LEU A 91 -4.09 20.63 -18.21
N LYS A 92 -5.29 20.20 -18.56
CA LYS A 92 -6.54 20.83 -18.11
C LYS A 92 -6.73 20.69 -16.60
N ARG A 93 -6.37 19.52 -16.06
CA ARG A 93 -6.38 19.27 -14.61
C ARG A 93 -5.38 18.18 -14.23
N VAL A 94 -4.92 18.24 -12.98
CA VAL A 94 -4.17 17.18 -12.29
C VAL A 94 -4.91 16.85 -11.02
N ILE A 95 -5.22 15.58 -10.80
CA ILE A 95 -5.91 15.10 -9.60
C ILE A 95 -4.91 14.31 -8.77
N PRO A 96 -4.50 14.82 -7.60
CA PRO A 96 -3.66 14.07 -6.69
C PRO A 96 -4.49 13.10 -5.86
N LEU A 97 -4.04 11.86 -5.72
CA LEU A 97 -4.55 10.87 -4.79
C LEU A 97 -3.42 10.42 -3.85
N ASN A 98 -3.76 10.02 -2.63
CA ASN A 98 -2.83 9.28 -1.80
C ASN A 98 -2.51 7.92 -2.46
N ASP A 99 -1.31 7.39 -2.26
CA ASP A 99 -0.84 6.14 -2.88
C ASP A 99 -1.71 4.93 -2.50
N PHE A 100 -2.17 4.85 -1.24
CA PHE A 100 -3.11 3.80 -0.81
C PHE A 100 -4.54 4.03 -1.31
N ALA A 101 -4.97 5.27 -1.57
CA ALA A 101 -6.21 5.51 -2.30
C ALA A 101 -6.15 4.92 -3.71
N ALA A 102 -5.04 5.11 -4.43
CA ALA A 102 -4.84 4.49 -5.73
C ALA A 102 -4.90 2.96 -5.66
N GLN A 103 -4.23 2.34 -4.67
CA GLN A 103 -4.35 0.89 -4.46
C GLN A 103 -5.78 0.46 -4.12
N ALA A 104 -6.52 1.23 -3.33
CA ALA A 104 -7.92 0.92 -3.01
C ALA A 104 -8.81 0.95 -4.28
N TYR A 105 -8.63 1.93 -5.16
CA TYR A 105 -9.35 1.97 -6.44
C TYR A 105 -9.00 0.83 -7.40
N ALA A 106 -7.87 0.14 -7.21
CA ALA A 106 -7.55 -1.06 -7.97
C ALA A 106 -8.44 -2.25 -7.58
N LEU A 107 -8.86 -2.36 -6.30
CA LEU A 107 -9.51 -3.57 -5.77
C LEU A 107 -10.74 -4.06 -6.57
N PRO A 108 -11.58 -3.21 -7.14
CA PRO A 108 -12.70 -3.65 -7.96
C PRO A 108 -12.31 -4.21 -9.33
N VAL A 109 -11.11 -3.89 -9.83
CA VAL A 109 -10.64 -4.27 -11.19
C VAL A 109 -9.56 -5.35 -11.18
N LEU A 110 -9.16 -5.83 -9.98
CA LEU A 110 -8.28 -6.98 -9.85
C LEU A 110 -9.05 -8.28 -10.11
N GLY A 111 -8.49 -9.13 -10.95
CA GLY A 111 -9.01 -10.47 -11.25
C GLY A 111 -8.41 -11.56 -10.37
N SER A 112 -8.88 -12.81 -10.52
CA SER A 112 -8.38 -13.94 -9.72
C SER A 112 -6.89 -14.24 -9.91
N HIS A 113 -6.32 -13.91 -11.05
CA HIS A 113 -4.89 -14.09 -11.35
C HIS A 113 -4.00 -13.01 -10.70
N ASP A 114 -4.60 -11.93 -10.22
CA ASP A 114 -3.94 -10.82 -9.55
C ASP A 114 -3.87 -10.99 -8.03
N LEU A 115 -4.52 -12.04 -7.51
CA LEU A 115 -4.79 -12.21 -6.08
C LEU A 115 -4.45 -13.63 -5.63
N CYS A 116 -3.78 -13.72 -4.49
CA CYS A 116 -3.56 -14.99 -3.81
C CYS A 116 -4.38 -15.00 -2.51
N GLN A 117 -5.40 -15.87 -2.44
CA GLN A 117 -6.23 -15.98 -1.24
C GLN A 117 -5.50 -16.71 -0.11
N VAL A 118 -5.66 -16.20 1.11
CA VAL A 118 -5.11 -16.78 2.34
C VAL A 118 -6.23 -16.92 3.37
N GLY A 119 -6.54 -18.16 3.75
CA GLY A 119 -7.67 -18.48 4.61
C GLY A 119 -9.00 -18.59 3.85
N GLY A 120 -10.09 -18.64 4.62
CA GLY A 120 -11.45 -18.80 4.10
C GLY A 120 -12.18 -17.49 3.83
N GLY A 121 -13.50 -17.59 3.74
CA GLY A 121 -14.42 -16.48 3.49
C GLY A 121 -14.70 -16.26 2.01
N GLN A 122 -15.79 -15.55 1.73
CA GLN A 122 -16.21 -15.15 0.40
C GLN A 122 -16.56 -13.68 0.37
N ALA A 123 -16.10 -12.97 -0.66
CA ALA A 123 -16.39 -11.56 -0.81
C ALA A 123 -17.88 -11.31 -1.05
N VAL A 124 -18.46 -10.42 -0.27
CA VAL A 124 -19.80 -9.90 -0.53
C VAL A 124 -19.67 -8.78 -1.56
N ASP A 125 -20.40 -8.92 -2.68
CA ASP A 125 -20.37 -7.91 -3.74
C ASP A 125 -20.80 -6.55 -3.18
N ARG A 126 -20.13 -5.50 -3.63
CA ARG A 126 -20.39 -4.09 -3.25
C ARG A 126 -20.20 -3.75 -1.77
N ALA A 127 -19.85 -4.71 -0.92
CA ALA A 127 -19.50 -4.44 0.47
C ALA A 127 -18.17 -3.67 0.57
N PRO A 128 -17.92 -2.98 1.70
CA PRO A 128 -16.65 -2.30 1.94
C PRO A 128 -15.46 -3.25 1.82
N ARG A 129 -14.35 -2.72 1.30
CA ARG A 129 -13.06 -3.39 1.15
C ARG A 129 -12.00 -2.59 1.89
N VAL A 130 -10.94 -3.22 2.31
CA VAL A 130 -9.77 -2.52 2.85
C VAL A 130 -8.49 -3.03 2.21
N VAL A 131 -7.53 -2.14 2.04
CA VAL A 131 -6.16 -2.48 1.67
C VAL A 131 -5.23 -2.04 2.78
N VAL A 132 -4.28 -2.89 3.12
CA VAL A 132 -3.17 -2.60 4.02
C VAL A 132 -1.90 -3.15 3.41
N GLY A 133 -0.81 -2.38 3.45
CA GLY A 133 0.40 -2.79 2.74
C GLY A 133 1.68 -2.37 3.44
N PRO A 134 2.45 -3.34 3.97
CA PRO A 134 3.78 -3.08 4.48
C PRO A 134 4.79 -2.90 3.34
N GLY A 135 5.58 -1.83 3.47
CA GLY A 135 6.67 -1.47 2.57
C GLY A 135 7.76 -0.72 3.31
N THR A 136 8.16 0.46 2.83
CA THR A 136 9.01 1.40 3.59
C THR A 136 8.29 1.85 4.86
N GLY A 137 6.98 2.08 4.77
CA GLY A 137 6.05 2.32 5.87
C GLY A 137 4.91 1.29 5.87
N LEU A 138 3.80 1.64 6.52
CA LEU A 138 2.57 0.86 6.56
C LEU A 138 1.40 1.73 6.11
N GLY A 139 0.99 1.58 4.85
CA GLY A 139 -0.16 2.30 4.33
C GLY A 139 -1.46 1.52 4.50
N THR A 140 -2.56 2.26 4.57
CA THR A 140 -3.92 1.70 4.70
C THR A 140 -4.94 2.56 3.97
N ALA A 141 -5.96 1.93 3.38
CA ALA A 141 -7.14 2.63 2.89
C ALA A 141 -8.37 1.73 2.94
N GLY A 142 -9.53 2.32 3.18
CA GLY A 142 -10.82 1.70 2.96
C GLY A 142 -11.36 2.06 1.58
N LEU A 143 -12.24 1.21 1.04
CA LEU A 143 -12.98 1.46 -0.18
C LEU A 143 -14.46 1.16 0.06
N VAL A 144 -15.30 2.15 -0.07
CA VAL A 144 -16.75 2.04 0.16
C VAL A 144 -17.54 2.44 -1.07
N ARG A 145 -18.74 1.92 -1.21
CA ARG A 145 -19.62 2.26 -2.33
C ARG A 145 -20.71 3.20 -1.89
N VAL A 146 -20.78 4.39 -2.48
CA VAL A 146 -21.77 5.41 -2.20
C VAL A 146 -22.44 5.83 -3.51
N ALA A 147 -23.76 5.81 -3.58
CA ALA A 147 -24.54 6.16 -4.78
C ALA A 147 -24.04 5.45 -6.06
N GLY A 148 -23.66 4.19 -5.94
CA GLY A 148 -23.20 3.37 -7.07
C GLY A 148 -21.73 3.56 -7.45
N ARG A 149 -20.99 4.49 -6.85
CA ARG A 149 -19.59 4.78 -7.10
C ARG A 149 -18.69 4.33 -5.96
N TRP A 150 -17.47 3.92 -6.27
CA TRP A 150 -16.44 3.62 -5.26
C TRP A 150 -15.77 4.90 -4.77
N HIS A 151 -15.57 4.99 -3.46
CA HIS A 151 -14.87 6.08 -2.79
C HIS A 151 -13.82 5.52 -1.86
N ALA A 152 -12.58 5.93 -2.04
CA ALA A 152 -11.51 5.59 -1.11
C ALA A 152 -11.60 6.46 0.14
N ILE A 153 -11.45 5.82 1.30
CA ILE A 153 -11.30 6.47 2.60
C ILE A 153 -9.84 6.33 2.98
N THR A 154 -9.11 7.43 2.92
CA THR A 154 -7.68 7.49 3.25
C THR A 154 -7.47 7.90 4.69
N GLY A 155 -6.38 7.42 5.27
CA GLY A 155 -5.97 7.77 6.63
C GLY A 155 -4.55 7.28 6.90
N GLU A 156 -4.07 7.59 8.09
CA GLU A 156 -2.74 7.20 8.58
C GLU A 156 -2.85 6.00 9.53
N GLY A 157 -3.57 4.96 9.11
CA GLY A 157 -3.84 3.77 9.94
C GLY A 157 -2.60 2.98 10.34
N GLY A 158 -1.48 3.14 9.64
CA GLY A 158 -0.19 2.57 10.04
C GLY A 158 0.38 3.20 11.32
N HIS A 159 -0.05 4.42 11.65
CA HIS A 159 0.44 5.14 12.83
C HIS A 159 -0.39 4.91 14.11
N VAL A 160 -1.44 4.08 14.06
CA VAL A 160 -2.19 3.69 15.26
C VAL A 160 -1.30 2.91 16.23
N THR A 161 -1.58 3.03 17.51
CA THR A 161 -0.84 2.32 18.57
C THR A 161 -0.96 0.82 18.38
N MET A 162 0.16 0.11 18.38
CA MET A 162 0.16 -1.35 18.33
C MET A 162 -0.20 -1.95 19.67
N ALA A 163 -1.20 -2.83 19.68
CA ALA A 163 -1.61 -3.60 20.86
C ALA A 163 -1.01 -4.99 20.78
N PRO A 164 -0.32 -5.48 21.83
CA PRO A 164 0.16 -6.86 21.90
C PRO A 164 -0.98 -7.84 22.16
N SER A 165 -0.87 -9.06 21.66
CA SER A 165 -1.84 -10.14 21.89
C SER A 165 -1.29 -11.24 22.79
N ASP A 166 0.02 -11.26 23.05
CA ASP A 166 0.68 -12.21 23.96
C ASP A 166 1.89 -11.55 24.67
N GLU A 167 2.50 -12.30 25.60
CA GLU A 167 3.65 -11.85 26.39
C GLU A 167 4.91 -11.55 25.55
N ARG A 168 5.12 -12.26 24.44
CA ARG A 168 6.22 -12.02 23.53
C ARG A 168 6.04 -10.67 22.83
N GLU A 169 4.86 -10.42 22.29
CA GLU A 169 4.51 -9.14 21.67
C GLU A 169 4.53 -7.99 22.67
N ALA A 170 4.09 -8.24 23.92
CA ALA A 170 4.14 -7.23 24.97
C ALA A 170 5.59 -6.74 25.23
N ARG A 171 6.56 -7.66 25.26
CA ARG A 171 7.99 -7.32 25.37
C ARG A 171 8.47 -6.55 24.14
N ILE A 172 8.11 -6.98 22.94
CA ILE A 172 8.49 -6.28 21.68
C ILE A 172 7.92 -4.85 21.66
N VAL A 173 6.65 -4.67 22.01
CA VAL A 173 6.00 -3.34 22.07
C VAL A 173 6.64 -2.47 23.15
N ALA A 174 7.04 -3.05 24.29
CA ALA A 174 7.77 -2.32 25.33
C ALA A 174 9.13 -1.79 24.83
N LEU A 175 9.93 -2.64 24.18
CA LEU A 175 11.18 -2.23 23.52
C LEU A 175 10.95 -1.17 22.44
N GLY A 176 9.86 -1.31 21.66
CA GLY A 176 9.45 -0.32 20.67
C GLY A 176 9.14 1.04 21.30
N ARG A 177 8.44 1.07 22.43
CA ARG A 177 8.16 2.33 23.16
C ARG A 177 9.43 2.95 23.74
N GLU A 178 10.34 2.15 24.27
CA GLU A 178 11.62 2.61 24.77
C GLU A 178 12.44 3.27 23.64
N ARG A 179 12.49 2.65 22.46
CA ARG A 179 13.30 3.13 21.33
C ARG A 179 12.68 4.32 20.59
N PHE A 180 11.36 4.37 20.44
CA PHE A 180 10.66 5.31 19.54
C PHE A 180 9.75 6.30 20.27
N GLY A 181 9.58 6.18 21.58
CA GLY A 181 8.58 6.91 22.36
C GLY A 181 7.17 6.36 22.20
N HIS A 182 6.69 6.25 20.97
CA HIS A 182 5.42 5.64 20.59
C HIS A 182 5.65 4.43 19.68
N CYS A 183 5.08 3.28 20.02
CA CYS A 183 5.12 2.07 19.19
C CYS A 183 3.86 1.99 18.32
N SER A 184 3.91 2.58 17.13
CA SER A 184 2.84 2.43 16.15
C SER A 184 2.93 1.08 15.44
N ALA A 185 1.84 0.69 14.75
CA ALA A 185 1.83 -0.50 13.90
C ALA A 185 2.97 -0.47 12.87
N GLU A 186 3.22 0.66 12.21
CA GLU A 186 4.30 0.84 11.23
C GLU A 186 5.70 0.59 11.83
N ARG A 187 5.92 0.93 13.11
CA ARG A 187 7.21 0.68 13.77
C ARG A 187 7.58 -0.81 13.83
N LEU A 188 6.59 -1.69 13.73
CA LEU A 188 6.77 -3.14 13.73
C LEU A 188 6.47 -3.77 12.36
N ILE A 189 5.58 -3.15 11.57
CA ILE A 189 5.07 -3.71 10.31
C ILE A 189 5.52 -2.83 9.13
N SER A 190 6.82 -2.76 8.94
CA SER A 190 7.50 -2.10 7.82
C SER A 190 8.84 -2.77 7.58
N GLY A 191 9.58 -2.38 6.55
CA GLY A 191 10.94 -2.91 6.35
C GLY A 191 11.84 -2.66 7.56
N ALA A 192 11.84 -1.45 8.10
CA ALA A 192 12.56 -1.12 9.33
C ALA A 192 12.00 -1.86 10.55
N GLY A 193 10.69 -2.08 10.59
CA GLY A 193 10.00 -2.85 11.62
C GLY A 193 10.42 -4.33 11.62
N LEU A 194 10.56 -4.95 10.45
CA LEU A 194 11.04 -6.33 10.33
C LEU A 194 12.47 -6.47 10.87
N ALA A 195 13.35 -5.52 10.57
CA ALA A 195 14.70 -5.49 11.12
C ALA A 195 14.70 -5.28 12.65
N PHE A 196 13.79 -4.44 13.16
CA PHE A 196 13.60 -4.26 14.60
C PHE A 196 13.10 -5.54 15.27
N LEU A 197 12.12 -6.23 14.68
CA LEU A 197 11.61 -7.51 15.19
C LEU A 197 12.71 -8.58 15.26
N TYR A 198 13.51 -8.67 14.21
CA TYR A 198 14.66 -9.58 14.19
C TYR A 198 15.59 -9.32 15.39
N GLY A 199 15.96 -8.06 15.63
CA GLY A 199 16.81 -7.69 16.75
C GLY A 199 16.16 -7.95 18.11
N ALA A 200 14.87 -7.62 18.27
CA ALA A 200 14.12 -7.83 19.52
C ALA A 200 14.02 -9.33 19.91
N LEU A 201 13.98 -10.21 18.91
CA LEU A 201 13.93 -11.67 19.10
C LEU A 201 15.32 -12.31 19.25
N ASN A 202 16.38 -11.65 18.79
CA ASN A 202 17.73 -12.20 18.71
C ASN A 202 18.77 -11.36 19.47
N ALA A 203 18.59 -11.20 20.77
CA ALA A 203 19.53 -10.57 21.70
C ALA A 203 20.04 -9.17 21.27
N GLY A 204 19.21 -8.40 20.57
CA GLY A 204 19.53 -7.03 20.18
C GLY A 204 20.45 -6.92 18.94
N ILE A 205 20.58 -7.98 18.13
CA ILE A 205 21.35 -7.94 16.87
C ILE A 205 20.75 -6.88 15.94
N VAL A 206 21.57 -5.93 15.50
CA VAL A 206 21.16 -4.86 14.59
C VAL A 206 21.50 -5.21 13.16
N LEU A 207 20.48 -5.32 12.32
CA LEU A 207 20.60 -5.56 10.87
C LEU A 207 19.81 -4.50 10.11
N THR A 208 20.18 -4.28 8.87
CA THR A 208 19.37 -3.52 7.91
C THR A 208 18.21 -4.38 7.39
N PRO A 209 17.11 -3.76 6.89
CA PRO A 209 16.03 -4.51 6.24
C PRO A 209 16.50 -5.42 5.10
N ALA A 210 17.51 -5.00 4.33
CA ALA A 210 18.08 -5.79 3.24
C ALA A 210 18.81 -7.04 3.74
N GLU A 211 19.58 -6.91 4.83
CA GLU A 211 20.29 -8.06 5.44
C GLU A 211 19.28 -9.08 6.02
N VAL A 212 18.20 -8.61 6.68
CA VAL A 212 17.14 -9.52 7.14
C VAL A 212 16.49 -10.23 5.94
N GLY A 213 16.21 -9.49 4.84
CA GLY A 213 15.68 -10.08 3.62
C GLY A 213 16.58 -11.19 3.06
N THR A 214 17.90 -10.97 3.01
CA THR A 214 18.87 -11.98 2.58
C THR A 214 18.84 -13.22 3.47
N ARG A 215 18.72 -13.06 4.79
CA ARG A 215 18.63 -14.18 5.74
C ARG A 215 17.32 -14.97 5.61
N ILE A 216 16.20 -14.29 5.33
CA ILE A 216 14.92 -14.95 5.03
C ILE A 216 15.05 -15.81 3.77
N GLU A 217 15.66 -15.27 2.71
CA GLU A 217 15.88 -16.00 1.46
C GLU A 217 16.85 -17.18 1.62
N ALA A 218 17.79 -17.08 2.55
CA ALA A 218 18.68 -18.17 2.93
C ALA A 218 18.02 -19.24 3.83
N GLY A 219 16.76 -19.02 4.26
CA GLY A 219 16.03 -19.94 5.13
C GLY A 219 16.49 -19.94 6.60
N GLU A 220 17.14 -18.86 7.06
CA GLU A 220 17.61 -18.75 8.44
C GLU A 220 16.40 -18.78 9.41
N THR A 221 16.39 -19.73 10.36
CA THR A 221 15.29 -19.95 11.30
C THR A 221 14.92 -18.69 12.07
N ALA A 222 15.90 -17.92 12.55
CA ALA A 222 15.65 -16.68 13.31
C ALA A 222 15.01 -15.57 12.46
N ALA A 223 15.38 -15.50 11.18
CA ALA A 223 14.79 -14.53 10.25
C ALA A 223 13.37 -14.94 9.82
N LEU A 224 13.11 -16.23 9.64
CA LEU A 224 11.78 -16.77 9.37
C LEU A 224 10.85 -16.59 10.59
N GLU A 225 11.36 -16.76 11.82
CA GLU A 225 10.59 -16.48 13.03
C GLU A 225 10.20 -14.98 13.12
N ALA A 226 11.12 -14.08 12.84
CA ALA A 226 10.84 -12.65 12.82
C ALA A 226 9.80 -12.28 11.75
N LEU A 227 9.85 -12.93 10.59
CA LEU A 227 8.87 -12.76 9.52
C LEU A 227 7.48 -13.29 9.92
N ASP A 228 7.39 -14.42 10.62
CA ASP A 228 6.12 -14.96 11.11
C ASP A 228 5.48 -14.03 12.16
N VAL A 229 6.27 -13.51 13.11
CA VAL A 229 5.79 -12.50 14.06
C VAL A 229 5.30 -11.25 13.33
N PHE A 230 6.03 -10.78 12.32
CA PHE A 230 5.61 -9.66 11.47
C PHE A 230 4.24 -9.93 10.83
N PHE A 231 4.02 -11.12 10.30
CA PHE A 231 2.74 -11.48 9.69
C PHE A 231 1.61 -11.66 10.71
N GLN A 232 1.90 -12.15 11.91
CA GLN A 232 0.92 -12.18 12.98
C GLN A 232 0.48 -10.77 13.40
N LEU A 233 1.42 -9.84 13.58
CA LEU A 233 1.12 -8.44 13.86
C LEU A 233 0.31 -7.78 12.73
N LEU A 234 0.63 -8.08 11.46
CA LEU A 234 -0.16 -7.64 10.31
C LEU A 234 -1.58 -8.21 10.37
N GLY A 235 -1.77 -9.45 10.83
CA GLY A 235 -3.08 -10.05 11.07
C GLY A 235 -3.91 -9.27 12.10
N THR A 236 -3.28 -8.77 13.16
CA THR A 236 -3.93 -7.89 14.14
C THR A 236 -4.41 -6.59 13.52
N VAL A 237 -3.57 -5.92 12.72
CA VAL A 237 -3.93 -4.65 12.05
C VAL A 237 -5.02 -4.87 10.99
N ALA A 238 -4.86 -5.90 10.16
CA ALA A 238 -5.81 -6.26 9.12
C ALA A 238 -7.20 -6.57 9.69
N SER A 239 -7.27 -7.31 10.80
CA SER A 239 -8.54 -7.61 11.47
C SER A 239 -9.17 -6.39 12.14
N ASN A 240 -8.37 -5.48 12.70
CA ASN A 240 -8.89 -4.22 13.24
C ASN A 240 -9.52 -3.36 12.14
N LEU A 241 -8.89 -3.27 10.96
CA LEU A 241 -9.45 -2.60 9.79
C LEU A 241 -10.71 -3.29 9.29
N ALA A 242 -10.71 -4.64 9.23
CA ALA A 242 -11.87 -5.43 8.82
C ALA A 242 -13.09 -5.15 9.71
N LEU A 243 -12.90 -5.08 11.02
CA LEU A 243 -13.96 -4.74 11.99
C LEU A 243 -14.41 -3.28 11.85
N THR A 244 -13.46 -2.36 11.70
CA THR A 244 -13.75 -0.90 11.60
C THR A 244 -14.59 -0.56 10.38
N PHE A 245 -14.30 -1.22 9.24
CA PHE A 245 -14.99 -0.95 7.98
C PHE A 245 -16.13 -1.94 7.67
N ALA A 246 -16.34 -2.97 8.50
CA ALA A 246 -17.19 -4.12 8.16
C ALA A 246 -16.84 -4.64 6.74
N ALA A 247 -15.56 -4.96 6.52
CA ALA A 247 -14.97 -5.16 5.21
C ALA A 247 -15.34 -6.53 4.59
N PHE A 248 -16.61 -6.83 4.47
CA PHE A 248 -17.10 -8.08 3.87
C PHE A 248 -16.76 -8.21 2.38
N GLY A 249 -16.40 -7.12 1.70
CA GLY A 249 -15.84 -7.16 0.36
C GLY A 249 -14.38 -7.64 0.32
N GLY A 250 -13.77 -7.87 1.50
CA GLY A 250 -12.45 -8.46 1.67
C GLY A 250 -11.38 -7.52 2.18
N VAL A 251 -10.31 -8.14 2.69
CA VAL A 251 -9.07 -7.48 3.11
C VAL A 251 -7.97 -7.84 2.14
N TYR A 252 -7.32 -6.83 1.60
CA TYR A 252 -6.28 -6.96 0.58
C TYR A 252 -4.93 -6.52 1.15
N ILE A 253 -3.95 -7.42 1.08
CA ILE A 253 -2.60 -7.17 1.57
C ILE A 253 -1.73 -6.79 0.37
N GLY A 254 -1.34 -5.53 0.32
CA GLY A 254 -0.48 -4.96 -0.72
C GLY A 254 0.94 -4.68 -0.21
N GLY A 255 1.53 -3.61 -0.75
CA GLY A 255 2.89 -3.18 -0.40
C GLY A 255 3.97 -4.02 -1.05
N GLY A 256 5.23 -3.79 -0.65
CA GLY A 256 6.39 -4.45 -1.28
C GLY A 256 6.92 -5.66 -0.51
N ILE A 257 6.48 -5.90 0.73
CA ILE A 257 7.02 -6.98 1.57
C ILE A 257 6.23 -8.27 1.40
N THR A 258 4.92 -8.24 1.67
CA THR A 258 4.10 -9.46 1.67
C THR A 258 4.08 -10.18 0.32
N PRO A 259 3.93 -9.50 -0.84
CA PRO A 259 3.96 -10.17 -2.13
C PRO A 259 5.30 -10.86 -2.45
N ARG A 260 6.41 -10.41 -1.86
CA ARG A 260 7.73 -11.05 -2.00
C ARG A 260 7.82 -12.39 -1.27
N TYR A 261 7.04 -12.58 -0.20
CA TYR A 261 7.09 -13.74 0.69
C TYR A 261 5.72 -14.42 0.79
N VAL A 262 5.03 -14.61 -0.36
CA VAL A 262 3.66 -15.17 -0.39
C VAL A 262 3.60 -16.57 0.23
N GLU A 263 4.57 -17.43 -0.06
CA GLU A 263 4.60 -18.79 0.48
C GLU A 263 4.74 -18.79 2.01
N GLN A 264 5.66 -17.97 2.54
CA GLN A 264 5.84 -17.81 3.98
C GLN A 264 4.59 -17.18 4.63
N PHE A 265 3.95 -16.23 3.94
CA PHE A 265 2.71 -15.61 4.40
C PHE A 265 1.56 -16.62 4.50
N GLN A 266 1.40 -17.49 3.50
CA GLN A 266 0.39 -18.55 3.52
C GLN A 266 0.61 -19.56 4.67
N ALA A 267 1.88 -19.86 4.97
CA ALA A 267 2.26 -20.78 6.04
C ALA A 267 2.29 -20.12 7.44
N SER A 268 2.18 -18.80 7.53
CA SER A 268 2.33 -18.04 8.77
C SER A 268 1.09 -18.08 9.68
N GLY A 269 1.26 -17.56 10.91
CA GLY A 269 0.18 -17.32 11.85
C GLY A 269 -0.78 -16.18 11.50
N PHE A 270 -0.64 -15.53 10.32
CA PHE A 270 -1.45 -14.36 9.91
C PHE A 270 -2.95 -14.63 10.00
N ARG A 271 -3.45 -15.69 9.35
CA ARG A 271 -4.90 -15.94 9.29
C ARG A 271 -5.47 -16.32 10.66
N THR A 272 -4.77 -17.13 11.44
CA THR A 272 -5.14 -17.45 12.81
C THR A 272 -5.28 -16.19 13.67
N ARG A 273 -4.31 -15.28 13.56
CA ARG A 273 -4.32 -14.00 14.27
C ARG A 273 -5.40 -13.05 13.75
N PHE A 274 -5.66 -13.03 12.45
CA PHE A 274 -6.73 -12.24 11.85
C PHE A 274 -8.10 -12.62 12.44
N GLU A 275 -8.35 -13.92 12.65
CA GLU A 275 -9.60 -14.41 13.21
C GLU A 275 -9.68 -14.33 14.74
N ASP A 276 -8.54 -14.13 15.42
CA ASP A 276 -8.49 -14.11 16.88
C ASP A 276 -9.04 -12.81 17.47
N LYS A 277 -10.37 -12.70 17.50
CA LYS A 277 -11.15 -11.57 18.06
C LYS A 277 -12.27 -12.06 18.98
N GLY A 278 -12.03 -13.15 19.73
CA GLY A 278 -12.97 -13.68 20.69
C GLY A 278 -14.34 -13.95 20.08
N ARG A 279 -15.39 -13.32 20.60
CA ARG A 279 -16.77 -13.52 20.10
C ARG A 279 -16.99 -13.07 18.64
N TYR A 280 -16.08 -12.27 18.07
CA TYR A 280 -16.14 -11.81 16.67
C TYR A 280 -15.36 -12.72 15.70
N ARG A 281 -14.82 -13.85 16.17
CA ARG A 281 -14.14 -14.81 15.31
C ARG A 281 -15.00 -15.28 14.13
N PRO A 282 -16.28 -15.65 14.28
CA PRO A 282 -17.11 -16.03 13.13
C PRO A 282 -17.27 -14.90 12.11
N PHE A 283 -17.44 -13.65 12.57
CA PHE A 283 -17.51 -12.49 11.71
C PHE A 283 -16.26 -12.32 10.82
N LEU A 284 -15.07 -12.55 11.40
CA LEU A 284 -13.81 -12.41 10.65
C LEU A 284 -13.51 -13.65 9.78
N ALA A 285 -13.95 -14.83 10.18
CA ALA A 285 -13.81 -16.05 9.39
C ALA A 285 -14.53 -15.94 8.03
N ASP A 286 -15.65 -15.21 7.98
CA ASP A 286 -16.43 -14.98 6.75
C ASP A 286 -15.78 -13.94 5.82
N ILE A 287 -14.84 -13.11 6.32
CA ILE A 287 -14.15 -12.10 5.51
C ILE A 287 -12.94 -12.72 4.82
N PRO A 288 -12.89 -12.73 3.48
CA PRO A 288 -11.74 -13.24 2.76
C PRO A 288 -10.55 -12.28 2.86
N THR A 289 -9.35 -12.85 2.84
CA THR A 289 -8.09 -12.11 2.81
C THR A 289 -7.28 -12.52 1.58
N TRP A 290 -6.72 -11.55 0.87
CA TRP A 290 -5.90 -11.77 -0.32
C TRP A 290 -4.59 -11.01 -0.26
N VAL A 291 -3.53 -11.60 -0.80
CA VAL A 291 -2.33 -10.88 -1.19
C VAL A 291 -2.51 -10.37 -2.61
N ILE A 292 -2.23 -9.10 -2.84
CA ILE A 292 -2.20 -8.50 -4.19
C ILE A 292 -0.88 -8.91 -4.84
N THR A 293 -0.96 -9.75 -5.87
CA THR A 293 0.19 -10.22 -6.66
C THR A 293 0.27 -9.53 -8.02
N ALA A 294 -0.71 -8.68 -8.34
CA ALA A 294 -0.73 -7.90 -9.57
C ALA A 294 0.47 -6.98 -9.70
N ASP A 295 0.99 -6.86 -10.92
CA ASP A 295 1.95 -5.82 -11.26
C ASP A 295 1.28 -4.44 -11.27
N GLN A 296 1.98 -3.43 -10.70
CA GLN A 296 1.60 -2.03 -10.72
C GLN A 296 0.13 -1.75 -10.30
N PRO A 297 -0.35 -2.29 -9.16
CA PRO A 297 -1.77 -2.14 -8.79
C PRO A 297 -2.19 -0.68 -8.65
N ALA A 298 -1.30 0.21 -8.19
CA ALA A 298 -1.60 1.64 -8.09
C ALA A 298 -1.93 2.27 -9.46
N LEU A 299 -1.18 1.96 -10.53
CA LEU A 299 -1.49 2.46 -11.88
C LEU A 299 -2.85 1.97 -12.38
N ARG A 300 -3.20 0.71 -12.10
CA ARG A 300 -4.53 0.16 -12.44
C ARG A 300 -5.65 0.84 -11.67
N GLY A 301 -5.43 1.16 -10.40
CA GLY A 301 -6.38 1.91 -9.58
C GLY A 301 -6.54 3.36 -10.05
N LEU A 302 -5.45 4.03 -10.45
CA LEU A 302 -5.51 5.35 -11.06
C LEU A 302 -6.29 5.33 -12.38
N ALA A 303 -6.10 4.31 -13.21
CA ALA A 303 -6.86 4.14 -14.44
C ALA A 303 -8.36 3.92 -14.16
N ALA A 304 -8.71 3.08 -13.20
CA ALA A 304 -10.11 2.86 -12.78
C ALA A 304 -10.74 4.15 -12.22
N TYR A 305 -9.99 4.93 -11.44
CA TYR A 305 -10.44 6.23 -10.96
C TYR A 305 -10.66 7.23 -12.12
N ALA A 306 -9.71 7.31 -13.05
CA ALA A 306 -9.81 8.18 -14.22
C ALA A 306 -11.07 7.86 -15.05
N GLU A 307 -11.34 6.59 -15.32
CA GLU A 307 -12.52 6.16 -16.08
C GLU A 307 -13.84 6.50 -15.37
N ALA A 308 -13.90 6.33 -14.05
CA ALA A 308 -15.10 6.68 -13.27
C ALA A 308 -15.37 8.19 -13.18
N ASN A 309 -14.38 9.05 -13.54
CA ASN A 309 -14.45 10.52 -13.46
C ASN A 309 -14.20 11.23 -14.81
N ALA A 310 -14.20 10.46 -15.90
CA ALA A 310 -14.07 10.96 -17.27
C ALA A 310 -15.32 11.70 -17.78
#